data_d2c9eee053cd027850d6c4dda0f713c7
#
_entry.id   d2c9eee053cd027850d6c4dda0f713c7
#
_cell.length_a   1.000
_cell.length_b   1.000
_cell.length_c   1.000
_cell.angle_alpha   90.00
_cell.angle_beta   90.00
_cell.angle_gamma   90.00
#
_symmetry.space_group_name_H-M   'P 1'
#
loop_
_entity.id
_entity.type
_entity.pdbx_description
1 polymer ?
#
loop_
_entity_poly.entity_id
_entity_poly.type
_entity_poly.pdbx_seq_one_letter_code
_entity_poly.pdbx_strand_id
1 'polypeptide(L)'
;MSVSDIEEEMREIYEIELSTSAISIITNKVNQAAQEWQNRPLDPVYLIVWMDGIVFKVRDNGKIINKTVYLCVGLKQNGLKEVLGMWVGKSESSSFWMGVLTDLKARGVQDILITCTDNLNGFTDTIRSISPQSSTQICVVHQIRNSCKYVVYKDKKEFTADMKNIYNAPNKEVAAIELDNLEKKWREKYPYAILSWRNNWDDLTVFFHFPLEIRKIIYTTNLIENLNGKIRKYTKSKLSFPSDDAVKKTVYLSLMEIEKKWTMPISNWGLIMNQFMLIFENRIQI
;
A
#
# COMPACT_ATOMS: atom_id res chain seq x y z
N MET A 1 17.68 -20.21 2.76
CA MET A 1 19.12 -20.40 2.65
C MET A 1 19.77 -19.89 3.93
N SER A 2 20.51 -20.72 4.62
CA SER A 2 21.42 -20.31 5.70
C SER A 2 22.65 -19.64 5.11
N VAL A 3 23.52 -19.07 5.95
CA VAL A 3 24.80 -18.51 5.49
C VAL A 3 25.68 -19.65 4.93
N SER A 4 25.62 -20.82 5.53
CA SER A 4 26.32 -22.02 5.05
C SER A 4 25.82 -22.50 3.69
N ASP A 5 24.50 -22.46 3.44
CA ASP A 5 23.95 -22.82 2.12
C ASP A 5 24.44 -21.86 1.03
N ILE A 6 24.59 -20.57 1.35
CA ILE A 6 25.13 -19.56 0.43
C ILE A 6 26.61 -19.83 0.14
N GLU A 7 27.40 -20.17 1.17
CA GLU A 7 28.80 -20.51 1.04
C GLU A 7 29.01 -21.70 0.10
N GLU A 8 28.21 -22.76 0.31
CA GLU A 8 28.24 -23.97 -0.51
C GLU A 8 27.84 -23.68 -1.96
N GLU A 9 26.75 -22.95 -2.19
CA GLU A 9 26.29 -22.58 -3.53
C GLU A 9 27.27 -21.68 -4.27
N MET A 10 27.92 -20.71 -3.59
CA MET A 10 28.93 -19.84 -4.19
C MET A 10 30.18 -20.63 -4.57
N ARG A 11 30.58 -21.62 -3.78
CA ARG A 11 31.72 -22.50 -4.08
C ARG A 11 31.39 -23.43 -5.24
N GLU A 12 30.21 -24.09 -5.22
CA GLU A 12 29.84 -25.10 -6.22
C GLU A 12 29.51 -24.54 -7.60
N ILE A 13 28.81 -23.40 -7.65
CA ILE A 13 28.30 -22.83 -8.92
C ILE A 13 29.25 -21.78 -9.49
N TYR A 14 29.84 -20.97 -8.62
CA TYR A 14 30.63 -19.80 -9.06
C TYR A 14 32.13 -19.97 -8.79
N GLU A 15 32.56 -21.10 -8.20
CA GLU A 15 33.96 -21.36 -7.81
C GLU A 15 34.57 -20.24 -6.94
N ILE A 16 33.70 -19.55 -6.16
CA ILE A 16 34.11 -18.46 -5.27
C ILE A 16 34.11 -18.94 -3.83
N GLU A 17 35.26 -18.85 -3.17
CA GLU A 17 35.39 -19.09 -1.74
C GLU A 17 35.00 -17.84 -0.94
N LEU A 18 33.80 -17.87 -0.33
CA LEU A 18 33.33 -16.85 0.62
C LEU A 18 33.18 -17.49 1.99
N SER A 19 33.90 -16.97 2.98
CA SER A 19 33.69 -17.44 4.35
C SER A 19 32.34 -16.97 4.91
N THR A 20 31.79 -17.70 5.89
CA THR A 20 30.57 -17.30 6.62
C THR A 20 30.68 -15.90 7.22
N SER A 21 31.89 -15.49 7.64
CA SER A 21 32.16 -14.14 8.12
C SER A 21 32.06 -13.08 7.00
N ALA A 22 32.57 -13.37 5.81
CA ALA A 22 32.46 -12.46 4.66
C ALA A 22 31.00 -12.27 4.24
N ILE A 23 30.21 -13.36 4.19
CA ILE A 23 28.77 -13.30 3.90
C ILE A 23 28.04 -12.46 4.97
N SER A 24 28.39 -12.64 6.24
CA SER A 24 27.83 -11.82 7.34
C SER A 24 28.17 -10.34 7.19
N ILE A 25 29.39 -10.00 6.83
CA ILE A 25 29.81 -8.61 6.57
C ILE A 25 29.01 -8.01 5.41
N ILE A 26 28.88 -8.73 4.29
CA ILE A 26 28.10 -8.27 3.14
C ILE A 26 26.63 -8.04 3.53
N THR A 27 26.03 -8.98 4.26
CA THR A 27 24.62 -8.85 4.69
C THR A 27 24.42 -7.73 5.71
N ASN A 28 25.43 -7.42 6.53
CA ASN A 28 25.39 -6.27 7.46
C ASN A 28 25.45 -4.93 6.73
N LYS A 29 26.24 -4.82 5.65
CA LYS A 29 26.23 -3.63 4.77
C LYS A 29 24.84 -3.39 4.16
N VAL A 30 24.11 -4.43 3.78
CA VAL A 30 22.72 -4.30 3.29
C VAL A 30 21.80 -3.76 4.38
N ASN A 31 21.97 -4.18 5.65
CA ASN A 31 21.20 -3.62 6.76
C ASN A 31 21.45 -2.12 6.94
N GLN A 32 22.71 -1.71 6.92
CA GLN A 32 23.08 -0.30 7.03
C GLN A 32 22.46 0.51 5.88
N ALA A 33 22.62 0.06 4.63
CA ALA A 33 22.02 0.71 3.48
C ALA A 33 20.48 0.80 3.57
N ALA A 34 19.83 -0.25 4.08
CA ALA A 34 18.39 -0.25 4.30
C ALA A 34 17.95 0.76 5.38
N GLN A 35 18.75 0.92 6.45
CA GLN A 35 18.51 1.93 7.49
C GLN A 35 18.71 3.35 6.97
N GLU A 36 19.81 3.61 6.23
CA GLU A 36 20.08 4.90 5.59
C GLU A 36 18.95 5.29 4.63
N TRP A 37 18.52 4.34 3.80
CA TRP A 37 17.37 4.52 2.90
C TRP A 37 16.08 4.81 3.67
N GLN A 38 15.80 4.07 4.75
CA GLN A 38 14.60 4.27 5.57
C GLN A 38 14.60 5.65 6.23
N ASN A 39 15.74 6.14 6.66
CA ASN A 39 15.87 7.40 7.40
C ASN A 39 16.15 8.62 6.49
N ARG A 40 16.21 8.43 5.18
CA ARG A 40 16.51 9.54 4.25
C ARG A 40 15.45 10.63 4.33
N PRO A 41 15.82 11.91 4.08
CA PRO A 41 14.87 12.99 3.91
C PRO A 41 13.89 12.68 2.77
N LEU A 42 12.66 13.16 2.93
CA LEU A 42 11.58 13.04 1.95
C LEU A 42 11.16 14.41 1.44
N ASP A 43 10.48 14.43 0.30
CA ASP A 43 9.92 15.67 -0.24
C ASP A 43 8.85 16.24 0.73
N PRO A 44 8.70 17.56 0.81
CA PRO A 44 7.76 18.19 1.74
C PRO A 44 6.30 17.93 1.34
N VAL A 45 5.99 17.75 0.05
CA VAL A 45 4.63 17.58 -0.44
C VAL A 45 4.53 16.36 -1.35
N TYR A 46 3.58 15.48 -1.03
CA TYR A 46 3.17 14.38 -1.89
C TYR A 46 1.72 14.57 -2.34
N LEU A 47 1.47 14.40 -3.65
CA LEU A 47 0.14 14.54 -4.22
C LEU A 47 -0.79 13.41 -3.79
N ILE A 48 -0.26 12.19 -3.80
CA ILE A 48 -0.96 11.00 -3.32
C ILE A 48 0.03 10.13 -2.54
N VAL A 49 -0.42 9.56 -1.42
CA VAL A 49 0.28 8.49 -0.72
C VAL A 49 -0.61 7.27 -0.63
N TRP A 50 -0.16 6.15 -1.18
CA TRP A 50 -0.81 4.84 -1.03
C TRP A 50 -0.15 4.07 0.10
N MET A 51 -0.97 3.47 0.96
CA MET A 51 -0.55 2.70 2.12
C MET A 51 -1.17 1.32 2.08
N ASP A 52 -0.35 0.27 2.22
CA ASP A 52 -0.80 -1.13 2.20
C ASP A 52 0.22 -2.04 2.89
N GLY A 53 -0.19 -3.25 3.23
CA GLY A 53 0.63 -4.25 3.89
C GLY A 53 0.81 -5.54 3.09
N ILE A 54 2.01 -6.13 3.22
CA ILE A 54 2.32 -7.45 2.66
C ILE A 54 2.73 -8.41 3.77
N VAL A 55 1.99 -9.52 3.91
CA VAL A 55 2.19 -10.49 5.00
C VAL A 55 3.30 -11.49 4.64
N PHE A 56 4.20 -11.73 5.59
CA PHE A 56 5.26 -12.73 5.55
C PHE A 56 5.20 -13.64 6.77
N LYS A 57 5.65 -14.89 6.60
CA LYS A 57 5.88 -15.81 7.71
C LYS A 57 7.29 -15.57 8.26
N VAL A 58 7.40 -15.30 9.55
CA VAL A 58 8.68 -14.97 10.20
C VAL A 58 8.84 -15.83 11.46
N ARG A 59 10.05 -16.32 11.70
CA ARG A 59 10.37 -16.99 12.96
C ARG A 59 10.55 -15.95 14.07
N ASP A 60 9.81 -16.10 15.14
CA ASP A 60 9.84 -15.25 16.31
C ASP A 60 9.75 -16.14 17.56
N ASN A 61 10.77 -16.10 18.42
CA ASN A 61 10.86 -16.92 19.65
C ASN A 61 10.58 -18.41 19.41
N GLY A 62 11.20 -18.99 18.36
CA GLY A 62 11.07 -20.40 18.00
C GLY A 62 9.78 -20.78 17.26
N LYS A 63 8.82 -19.88 17.11
CA LYS A 63 7.54 -20.09 16.40
C LYS A 63 7.52 -19.33 15.09
N ILE A 64 6.82 -19.88 14.10
CA ILE A 64 6.55 -19.16 12.84
C ILE A 64 5.22 -18.40 13.00
N ILE A 65 5.27 -17.08 12.90
CA ILE A 65 4.10 -16.21 12.97
C ILE A 65 3.98 -15.35 11.71
N ASN A 66 2.79 -14.85 11.44
CA ASN A 66 2.58 -13.86 10.41
C ASN A 66 3.00 -12.48 10.93
N LYS A 67 3.83 -11.78 10.14
CA LYS A 67 4.14 -10.37 10.33
C LYS A 67 3.86 -9.63 9.03
N THR A 68 3.45 -8.38 9.14
CA THR A 68 3.16 -7.53 7.99
C THR A 68 4.28 -6.54 7.78
N VAL A 69 4.75 -6.43 6.56
CA VAL A 69 5.58 -5.30 6.12
C VAL A 69 4.63 -4.29 5.49
N TYR A 70 4.53 -3.13 6.11
CA TYR A 70 3.74 -2.00 5.66
C TYR A 70 4.59 -1.13 4.77
N LEU A 71 4.02 -0.69 3.66
CA LEU A 71 4.67 0.13 2.65
C LEU A 71 3.87 1.41 2.44
N CYS A 72 4.57 2.52 2.26
CA CYS A 72 4.01 3.77 1.77
C CYS A 72 4.65 4.12 0.44
N VAL A 73 3.84 4.41 -0.56
CA VAL A 73 4.30 4.86 -1.88
C VAL A 73 3.74 6.25 -2.15
N GLY A 74 4.60 7.21 -2.43
CA GLY A 74 4.25 8.58 -2.74
C GLY A 74 4.25 8.88 -4.24
N LEU A 75 3.33 9.74 -4.69
CA LEU A 75 3.35 10.41 -5.98
C LEU A 75 3.90 11.82 -5.79
N LYS A 76 5.04 12.08 -6.40
CA LYS A 76 5.73 13.38 -6.33
C LYS A 76 5.11 14.39 -7.28
N GLN A 77 5.44 15.68 -7.09
CA GLN A 77 4.97 16.77 -7.95
C GLN A 77 5.49 16.69 -9.40
N ASN A 78 6.54 15.93 -9.65
CA ASN A 78 7.05 15.65 -11.00
C ASN A 78 6.42 14.41 -11.67
N GLY A 79 5.42 13.78 -11.01
CA GLY A 79 4.72 12.60 -11.51
C GLY A 79 5.45 11.27 -11.29
N LEU A 80 6.63 11.29 -10.70
CA LEU A 80 7.36 10.07 -10.36
C LEU A 80 6.81 9.45 -9.07
N LYS A 81 6.92 8.14 -8.99
CA LYS A 81 6.61 7.37 -7.79
C LYS A 81 7.85 7.16 -6.96
N GLU A 82 7.68 7.11 -5.65
CA GLU A 82 8.74 6.83 -4.69
C GLU A 82 8.21 5.97 -3.55
N VAL A 83 8.97 4.95 -3.12
CA VAL A 83 8.64 4.22 -1.89
C VAL A 83 9.16 5.03 -0.70
N LEU A 84 8.26 5.52 0.13
CA LEU A 84 8.60 6.42 1.24
C LEU A 84 9.23 5.68 2.42
N GLY A 85 8.92 4.40 2.57
CA GLY A 85 9.49 3.57 3.63
C GLY A 85 8.80 2.23 3.76
N MET A 86 9.37 1.40 4.65
CA MET A 86 8.82 0.10 5.05
C MET A 86 8.89 -0.06 6.57
N TRP A 87 7.83 -0.58 7.17
CA TRP A 87 7.73 -0.83 8.61
C TRP A 87 7.24 -2.25 8.85
N VAL A 88 7.83 -2.95 9.81
CA VAL A 88 7.44 -4.33 10.16
C VAL A 88 6.63 -4.31 11.45
N GLY A 89 5.43 -4.88 11.40
CA GLY A 89 4.54 -4.98 12.56
C GLY A 89 3.89 -6.35 12.70
N LYS A 90 3.53 -6.71 13.95
CA LYS A 90 2.78 -7.95 14.25
C LYS A 90 1.28 -7.76 14.04
N SER A 91 0.80 -6.55 14.25
CA SER A 91 -0.62 -6.20 14.12
C SER A 91 -0.75 -4.82 13.51
N GLU A 92 -1.79 -4.67 12.76
CA GLU A 92 -2.21 -3.42 12.17
C GLU A 92 -3.13 -2.72 13.16
N SER A 93 -2.65 -1.61 13.73
CA SER A 93 -3.40 -0.81 14.70
C SER A 93 -3.28 0.67 14.39
N SER A 94 -4.21 1.47 14.87
CA SER A 94 -4.16 2.93 14.76
C SER A 94 -2.87 3.51 15.32
N SER A 95 -2.37 2.97 16.45
CA SER A 95 -1.10 3.39 17.04
C SER A 95 0.11 3.06 16.19
N PHE A 96 0.09 1.94 15.47
CA PHE A 96 1.14 1.60 14.50
C PHE A 96 1.18 2.62 13.35
N TRP A 97 0.04 2.92 12.76
CA TRP A 97 -0.06 3.89 11.68
C TRP A 97 0.25 5.32 12.14
N MET A 98 -0.09 5.64 13.40
CA MET A 98 0.36 6.90 14.04
C MET A 98 1.89 7.00 13.99
N GLY A 99 2.59 5.93 14.36
CA GLY A 99 4.06 5.87 14.28
C GLY A 99 4.59 6.04 12.86
N VAL A 100 3.97 5.39 11.86
CA VAL A 100 4.36 5.52 10.44
C VAL A 100 4.20 6.96 9.95
N LEU A 101 3.05 7.58 10.20
CA LEU A 101 2.79 8.95 9.77
C LEU A 101 3.68 9.98 10.49
N THR A 102 3.99 9.73 11.77
CA THR A 102 4.93 10.56 12.54
C THR A 102 6.36 10.44 11.99
N ASP A 103 6.79 9.23 11.59
CA ASP A 103 8.09 8.99 10.94
C ASP A 103 8.18 9.75 9.62
N LEU A 104 7.14 9.69 8.77
CA LEU A 104 7.11 10.47 7.53
C LEU A 104 7.26 11.97 7.79
N LYS A 105 6.56 12.51 8.79
CA LYS A 105 6.71 13.93 9.20
C LYS A 105 8.12 14.25 9.69
N ALA A 106 8.71 13.40 10.53
CA ALA A 106 10.06 13.60 11.05
C ALA A 106 11.10 13.60 9.92
N ARG A 107 10.84 12.93 8.81
CA ARG A 107 11.69 12.87 7.62
C ARG A 107 11.41 13.98 6.60
N GLY A 108 10.55 14.94 6.92
CA GLY A 108 10.34 16.15 6.13
C GLY A 108 9.00 16.27 5.42
N VAL A 109 8.12 15.25 5.46
CA VAL A 109 6.79 15.34 4.85
C VAL A 109 5.92 16.33 5.63
N GLN A 110 5.58 17.42 4.99
CA GLN A 110 4.74 18.48 5.58
C GLN A 110 3.27 18.32 5.17
N ASP A 111 3.02 17.88 3.94
CA ASP A 111 1.68 17.75 3.40
C ASP A 111 1.51 16.52 2.50
N ILE A 112 0.31 15.90 2.60
CA ILE A 112 -0.16 14.83 1.73
C ILE A 112 -1.57 15.24 1.26
N LEU A 113 -1.74 15.48 -0.04
CA LEU A 113 -3.02 15.97 -0.55
C LEU A 113 -4.10 14.90 -0.52
N ILE A 114 -3.77 13.67 -0.95
CA ILE A 114 -4.69 12.53 -0.95
C ILE A 114 -3.98 11.31 -0.34
N THR A 115 -4.60 10.68 0.63
CA THR A 115 -4.14 9.43 1.23
C THR A 115 -5.05 8.29 0.81
N CYS A 116 -4.49 7.24 0.18
CA CYS A 116 -5.22 6.04 -0.21
C CYS A 116 -4.82 4.87 0.69
N THR A 117 -5.80 4.22 1.33
CA THR A 117 -5.57 3.17 2.32
C THR A 117 -6.56 2.02 2.13
N ASP A 118 -6.27 0.88 2.72
CA ASP A 118 -7.27 -0.16 2.90
C ASP A 118 -8.22 0.19 4.07
N ASN A 119 -9.31 -0.57 4.18
CA ASN A 119 -10.36 -0.29 5.17
C ASN A 119 -10.00 -0.87 6.54
N LEU A 120 -9.03 -0.28 7.23
CA LEU A 120 -8.65 -0.64 8.58
C LEU A 120 -9.35 0.24 9.62
N ASN A 121 -9.91 -0.39 10.63
CA ASN A 121 -10.59 0.31 11.71
C ASN A 121 -9.66 1.33 12.40
N GLY A 122 -10.11 2.60 12.46
CA GLY A 122 -9.39 3.69 13.12
C GLY A 122 -8.20 4.26 12.33
N PHE A 123 -7.91 3.74 11.13
CA PHE A 123 -6.83 4.28 10.30
C PHE A 123 -7.18 5.64 9.71
N THR A 124 -8.38 5.79 9.17
CA THR A 124 -8.88 7.07 8.65
C THR A 124 -8.83 8.17 9.72
N ASP A 125 -9.24 7.86 10.96
CA ASP A 125 -9.20 8.81 12.07
C ASP A 125 -7.76 9.19 12.44
N THR A 126 -6.84 8.23 12.37
CA THR A 126 -5.40 8.48 12.58
C THR A 126 -4.84 9.43 11.51
N ILE A 127 -5.19 9.24 10.24
CA ILE A 127 -4.78 10.13 9.15
C ILE A 127 -5.34 11.54 9.41
N ARG A 128 -6.62 11.66 9.72
CA ARG A 128 -7.28 12.94 10.01
C ARG A 128 -6.63 13.69 11.18
N SER A 129 -6.16 12.98 12.21
CA SER A 129 -5.51 13.60 13.36
C SER A 129 -4.10 14.13 13.04
N ILE A 130 -3.35 13.45 12.18
CA ILE A 130 -1.97 13.82 11.83
C ILE A 130 -1.90 14.72 10.60
N SER A 131 -2.73 14.47 9.62
CA SER A 131 -2.80 15.20 8.34
C SER A 131 -4.24 15.64 8.05
N PRO A 132 -4.79 16.59 8.82
CA PRO A 132 -6.22 16.95 8.78
C PRO A 132 -6.67 17.51 7.42
N GLN A 133 -5.75 18.04 6.63
CA GLN A 133 -6.03 18.55 5.30
C GLN A 133 -5.95 17.48 4.19
N SER A 134 -5.53 16.27 4.50
CA SER A 134 -5.47 15.18 3.53
C SER A 134 -6.85 14.62 3.24
N SER A 135 -7.20 14.50 1.96
CA SER A 135 -8.40 13.76 1.55
C SER A 135 -8.13 12.25 1.65
N THR A 136 -8.85 11.54 2.52
CA THR A 136 -8.64 10.11 2.73
C THR A 136 -9.60 9.29 1.91
N GLN A 137 -9.08 8.44 1.03
CA GLN A 137 -9.83 7.50 0.19
C GLN A 137 -9.58 6.07 0.63
N ILE A 138 -10.63 5.35 0.99
CA ILE A 138 -10.57 3.90 1.21
C ILE A 138 -10.59 3.16 -0.13
N CYS A 139 -9.74 2.15 -0.27
CA CYS A 139 -9.65 1.33 -1.47
C CYS A 139 -10.95 0.58 -1.76
N VAL A 140 -11.57 0.89 -2.89
CA VAL A 140 -12.80 0.23 -3.35
C VAL A 140 -12.57 -1.26 -3.62
N VAL A 141 -11.40 -1.65 -4.14
CA VAL A 141 -11.08 -3.06 -4.42
C VAL A 141 -10.99 -3.87 -3.12
N HIS A 142 -10.39 -3.32 -2.05
CA HIS A 142 -10.37 -3.97 -0.73
C HIS A 142 -11.78 -4.09 -0.15
N GLN A 143 -12.61 -3.06 -0.28
CA GLN A 143 -14.02 -3.13 0.12
C GLN A 143 -14.79 -4.24 -0.61
N ILE A 144 -14.61 -4.37 -1.93
CA ILE A 144 -15.21 -5.44 -2.72
C ILE A 144 -14.76 -6.83 -2.22
N ARG A 145 -13.45 -7.01 -2.04
CA ARG A 145 -12.88 -8.28 -1.53
C ARG A 145 -13.43 -8.64 -0.16
N ASN A 146 -13.53 -7.65 0.74
CA ASN A 146 -14.07 -7.85 2.07
C ASN A 146 -15.56 -8.23 2.02
N SER A 147 -16.36 -7.56 1.20
CA SER A 147 -17.77 -7.91 0.97
C SER A 147 -17.93 -9.34 0.45
N CYS A 148 -17.08 -9.76 -0.50
CA CYS A 148 -17.11 -11.10 -1.09
C CYS A 148 -16.76 -12.23 -0.11
N LYS A 149 -16.18 -11.94 1.07
CA LYS A 149 -15.98 -12.95 2.13
C LYS A 149 -17.28 -13.47 2.71
N TYR A 150 -18.33 -12.66 2.70
CA TYR A 150 -19.67 -12.98 3.19
C TYR A 150 -20.58 -13.60 2.12
N VAL A 151 -20.13 -13.65 0.85
CA VAL A 151 -20.96 -14.07 -0.28
C VAL A 151 -20.57 -15.48 -0.72
N VAL A 152 -21.56 -16.39 -0.86
CA VAL A 152 -21.33 -17.74 -1.36
C VAL A 152 -20.84 -17.72 -2.81
N TYR A 153 -20.04 -18.72 -3.19
CA TYR A 153 -19.37 -18.75 -4.50
C TYR A 153 -20.29 -18.52 -5.69
N LYS A 154 -21.44 -19.18 -5.70
CA LYS A 154 -22.43 -19.09 -6.81
C LYS A 154 -22.97 -17.68 -7.07
N ASP A 155 -23.05 -16.85 -6.04
CA ASP A 155 -23.60 -15.50 -6.14
C ASP A 155 -22.52 -14.43 -6.37
N LYS A 156 -21.23 -14.77 -6.17
CA LYS A 156 -20.13 -13.79 -6.25
C LYS A 156 -20.07 -13.03 -7.55
N LYS A 157 -20.32 -13.72 -8.68
CA LYS A 157 -20.24 -13.09 -10.00
C LYS A 157 -21.30 -11.99 -10.16
N GLU A 158 -22.53 -12.29 -9.77
CA GLU A 158 -23.65 -11.35 -9.86
C GLU A 158 -23.49 -10.21 -8.83
N PHE A 159 -23.17 -10.56 -7.59
CA PHE A 159 -22.93 -9.60 -6.52
C PHE A 159 -21.81 -8.60 -6.87
N THR A 160 -20.70 -9.06 -7.46
CA THR A 160 -19.62 -8.18 -7.89
C THR A 160 -20.00 -7.32 -9.09
N ALA A 161 -20.84 -7.82 -9.99
CA ALA A 161 -21.36 -7.04 -11.11
C ALA A 161 -22.25 -5.88 -10.62
N ASP A 162 -23.11 -6.15 -9.64
CA ASP A 162 -23.96 -5.12 -9.03
C ASP A 162 -23.11 -4.07 -8.28
N MET A 163 -22.11 -4.49 -7.51
CA MET A 163 -21.16 -3.54 -6.87
C MET A 163 -20.42 -2.67 -7.89
N LYS A 164 -20.16 -3.20 -9.10
CA LYS A 164 -19.48 -2.43 -10.16
C LYS A 164 -20.25 -1.19 -10.57
N ASN A 165 -21.57 -1.22 -10.54
CA ASN A 165 -22.41 -0.08 -10.87
C ASN A 165 -22.18 1.10 -9.92
N ILE A 166 -21.86 0.83 -8.65
CA ILE A 166 -21.60 1.85 -7.64
C ILE A 166 -20.35 2.66 -7.98
N TYR A 167 -19.20 1.99 -8.15
CA TYR A 167 -17.94 2.70 -8.35
C TYR A 167 -17.68 3.17 -9.78
N ASN A 168 -18.47 2.70 -10.76
CA ASN A 168 -18.49 3.20 -12.13
C ASN A 168 -19.52 4.29 -12.36
N ALA A 169 -20.30 4.65 -11.35
CA ALA A 169 -21.28 5.72 -11.46
C ALA A 169 -20.62 7.06 -11.86
N PRO A 170 -21.32 7.93 -12.58
CA PRO A 170 -20.78 9.22 -13.01
C PRO A 170 -20.52 10.19 -11.83
N ASN A 171 -21.33 10.09 -10.77
CA ASN A 171 -21.26 10.94 -9.57
C ASN A 171 -21.70 10.17 -8.32
N LYS A 172 -21.55 10.81 -7.14
CA LYS A 172 -21.90 10.23 -5.83
C LYS A 172 -23.39 9.96 -5.68
N GLU A 173 -24.24 10.80 -6.28
CA GLU A 173 -25.69 10.69 -6.22
C GLU A 173 -26.19 9.43 -6.94
N VAL A 174 -25.71 9.19 -8.16
CA VAL A 174 -26.03 7.96 -8.90
C VAL A 174 -25.44 6.73 -8.20
N ALA A 175 -24.22 6.84 -7.65
CA ALA A 175 -23.63 5.77 -6.87
C ALA A 175 -24.46 5.39 -5.63
N ALA A 176 -25.10 6.37 -4.98
CA ALA A 176 -26.00 6.13 -3.84
C ALA A 176 -27.25 5.36 -4.27
N ILE A 177 -27.83 5.68 -5.43
CA ILE A 177 -28.97 4.93 -6.00
C ILE A 177 -28.56 3.48 -6.29
N GLU A 178 -27.36 3.27 -6.85
CA GLU A 178 -26.86 1.92 -7.11
C GLU A 178 -26.58 1.12 -5.81
N LEU A 179 -26.15 1.79 -4.74
CA LEU A 179 -26.03 1.16 -3.42
C LEU A 179 -27.43 0.77 -2.87
N ASP A 180 -28.45 1.61 -3.06
CA ASP A 180 -29.83 1.28 -2.68
C ASP A 180 -30.36 0.06 -3.47
N ASN A 181 -30.03 -0.02 -4.76
CA ASN A 181 -30.39 -1.16 -5.60
C ASN A 181 -29.67 -2.45 -5.13
N LEU A 182 -28.39 -2.37 -4.82
CA LEU A 182 -27.61 -3.47 -4.26
C LEU A 182 -28.21 -3.94 -2.93
N GLU A 183 -28.58 -3.00 -2.05
CA GLU A 183 -29.20 -3.30 -0.76
C GLU A 183 -30.55 -3.98 -0.92
N LYS A 184 -31.46 -3.46 -1.75
CA LYS A 184 -32.77 -4.07 -2.04
C LYS A 184 -32.64 -5.51 -2.50
N LYS A 185 -31.63 -5.82 -3.32
CA LYS A 185 -31.43 -7.16 -3.90
C LYS A 185 -30.79 -8.14 -2.94
N TRP A 186 -29.82 -7.68 -2.12
CA TRP A 186 -28.91 -8.58 -1.40
C TRP A 186 -28.97 -8.51 0.12
N ARG A 187 -29.65 -7.52 0.72
CA ARG A 187 -29.66 -7.28 2.17
C ARG A 187 -30.13 -8.48 2.98
N GLU A 188 -31.19 -9.15 2.54
CA GLU A 188 -31.73 -10.32 3.27
C GLU A 188 -30.73 -11.47 3.29
N LYS A 189 -29.95 -11.64 2.22
CA LYS A 189 -29.02 -12.75 2.07
C LYS A 189 -27.62 -12.44 2.62
N TYR A 190 -27.15 -11.19 2.43
CA TYR A 190 -25.81 -10.77 2.79
C TYR A 190 -25.78 -9.43 3.56
N PRO A 191 -26.46 -9.34 4.73
CA PRO A 191 -26.62 -8.08 5.45
C PRO A 191 -25.28 -7.43 5.86
N TYR A 192 -24.29 -8.23 6.25
CA TYR A 192 -22.97 -7.73 6.66
C TYR A 192 -22.18 -7.11 5.49
N ALA A 193 -22.29 -7.68 4.30
CA ALA A 193 -21.65 -7.11 3.12
C ALA A 193 -22.24 -5.72 2.79
N ILE A 194 -23.58 -5.59 2.85
CA ILE A 194 -24.28 -4.32 2.60
C ILE A 194 -23.95 -3.29 3.68
N LEU A 195 -24.03 -3.69 4.96
CA LEU A 195 -23.73 -2.80 6.09
C LEU A 195 -22.32 -2.25 6.02
N SER A 196 -21.35 -3.05 5.56
CA SER A 196 -19.97 -2.62 5.37
C SER A 196 -19.83 -1.47 4.35
N TRP A 197 -20.63 -1.48 3.27
CA TRP A 197 -20.67 -0.38 2.29
C TRP A 197 -21.29 0.88 2.89
N ARG A 198 -22.41 0.73 3.63
CA ARG A 198 -23.08 1.87 4.28
C ARG A 198 -22.18 2.56 5.31
N ASN A 199 -21.52 1.77 6.17
CA ASN A 199 -20.68 2.30 7.23
C ASN A 199 -19.44 3.04 6.69
N ASN A 200 -18.93 2.63 5.54
CA ASN A 200 -17.72 3.21 4.96
C ASN A 200 -18.04 4.16 3.79
N TRP A 201 -19.32 4.50 3.58
CA TRP A 201 -19.77 5.20 2.38
C TRP A 201 -19.02 6.49 2.09
N ASP A 202 -18.86 7.34 3.09
CA ASP A 202 -18.23 8.64 2.91
C ASP A 202 -16.74 8.51 2.52
N ASP A 203 -16.01 7.64 3.21
CA ASP A 203 -14.60 7.39 2.91
C ASP A 203 -14.37 6.59 1.62
N LEU A 204 -15.33 5.76 1.22
CA LEU A 204 -15.30 5.03 -0.06
C LEU A 204 -15.58 5.93 -1.26
N THR A 205 -16.33 7.01 -1.09
CA THR A 205 -16.84 7.86 -2.17
C THR A 205 -16.09 9.17 -2.33
N VAL A 206 -15.01 9.38 -1.57
CA VAL A 206 -14.19 10.59 -1.68
C VAL A 206 -13.69 10.83 -3.11
N PHE A 207 -13.37 9.76 -3.84
CA PHE A 207 -12.89 9.86 -5.22
C PHE A 207 -13.87 10.58 -6.18
N PHE A 208 -15.17 10.60 -5.87
CA PHE A 208 -16.15 11.34 -6.69
C PHE A 208 -15.97 12.86 -6.64
N HIS A 209 -15.27 13.39 -5.64
CA HIS A 209 -14.95 14.83 -5.56
C HIS A 209 -13.86 15.26 -6.55
N PHE A 210 -13.19 14.31 -7.20
CA PHE A 210 -12.07 14.56 -8.10
C PHE A 210 -12.45 14.34 -9.56
N PRO A 211 -11.76 15.00 -10.52
CA PRO A 211 -11.88 14.73 -11.95
C PRO A 211 -11.49 13.30 -12.30
N LEU A 212 -11.98 12.82 -13.44
CA LEU A 212 -11.88 11.42 -13.87
C LEU A 212 -10.45 10.87 -13.86
N GLU A 213 -9.44 11.67 -14.27
CA GLU A 213 -8.06 11.20 -14.32
C GLU A 213 -7.48 10.98 -12.91
N ILE A 214 -7.80 11.84 -11.96
CA ILE A 214 -7.42 11.64 -10.55
C ILE A 214 -8.22 10.48 -9.96
N ARG A 215 -9.54 10.36 -10.23
CA ARG A 215 -10.35 9.22 -9.76
C ARG A 215 -9.71 7.89 -10.09
N LYS A 216 -9.25 7.70 -11.34
CA LYS A 216 -8.69 6.43 -11.84
C LYS A 216 -7.47 5.96 -11.03
N ILE A 217 -6.74 6.87 -10.43
CA ILE A 217 -5.50 6.55 -9.69
C ILE A 217 -5.71 6.43 -8.18
N ILE A 218 -6.83 6.93 -7.62
CA ILE A 218 -7.08 6.93 -6.17
C ILE A 218 -8.13 5.93 -5.70
N TYR A 219 -9.15 5.59 -6.52
CA TYR A 219 -10.21 4.68 -6.06
C TYR A 219 -9.73 3.24 -5.87
N THR A 220 -8.54 2.92 -6.35
CA THR A 220 -7.90 1.60 -6.17
C THR A 220 -6.47 1.75 -5.67
N THR A 221 -6.02 0.75 -4.92
CA THR A 221 -4.61 0.60 -4.53
C THR A 221 -3.81 -0.27 -5.51
N ASN A 222 -4.24 -0.38 -6.77
CA ASN A 222 -3.62 -1.23 -7.79
C ASN A 222 -2.11 -0.97 -7.93
N LEU A 223 -1.67 0.28 -7.71
CA LEU A 223 -0.26 0.64 -7.78
C LEU A 223 0.54 -0.10 -6.71
N ILE A 224 0.13 0.00 -5.45
CA ILE A 224 0.84 -0.64 -4.34
C ILE A 224 0.60 -2.16 -4.33
N GLU A 225 -0.57 -2.65 -4.77
CA GLU A 225 -0.81 -4.07 -4.97
C GLU A 225 0.12 -4.67 -6.05
N ASN A 226 0.38 -3.95 -7.14
CA ASN A 226 1.35 -4.35 -8.16
C ASN A 226 2.77 -4.39 -7.58
N LEU A 227 3.14 -3.41 -6.75
CA LEU A 227 4.41 -3.41 -6.01
C LEU A 227 4.51 -4.65 -5.12
N ASN A 228 3.48 -4.94 -4.31
CA ASN A 228 3.42 -6.12 -3.45
C ASN A 228 3.55 -7.42 -4.27
N GLY A 229 2.89 -7.48 -5.44
CA GLY A 229 3.02 -8.61 -6.37
C GLY A 229 4.44 -8.80 -6.91
N LYS A 230 5.15 -7.71 -7.20
CA LYS A 230 6.56 -7.75 -7.62
C LYS A 230 7.47 -8.20 -6.48
N ILE A 231 7.30 -7.68 -5.26
CA ILE A 231 8.04 -8.13 -4.08
C ILE A 231 7.84 -9.64 -3.85
N ARG A 232 6.60 -10.14 -3.99
CA ARG A 232 6.30 -11.58 -3.86
C ARG A 232 7.06 -12.43 -4.87
N LYS A 233 7.38 -11.95 -6.08
CA LYS A 233 8.21 -12.69 -7.04
C LYS A 233 9.62 -12.91 -6.52
N TYR A 234 10.20 -11.96 -5.80
CA TYR A 234 11.53 -12.12 -5.17
C TYR A 234 11.51 -12.97 -3.90
N THR A 235 10.34 -13.13 -3.29
CA THR A 235 10.20 -13.80 -1.98
C THR A 235 9.50 -15.14 -2.03
N LYS A 236 8.93 -15.56 -3.18
CA LYS A 236 8.05 -16.75 -3.30
C LYS A 236 8.75 -18.07 -2.98
N SER A 237 10.08 -18.16 -3.17
CA SER A 237 10.87 -19.35 -2.84
C SER A 237 11.09 -19.54 -1.34
N LYS A 238 10.78 -18.51 -0.52
CA LYS A 238 10.99 -18.54 0.92
C LYS A 238 9.70 -18.86 1.65
N LEU A 239 9.63 -20.04 2.26
CA LEU A 239 8.47 -20.48 3.06
C LEU A 239 8.32 -19.65 4.33
N SER A 240 9.43 -19.26 4.96
CA SER A 240 9.49 -18.36 6.12
C SER A 240 10.84 -17.66 6.20
N PHE A 241 10.87 -16.54 6.91
CA PHE A 241 12.09 -15.77 7.17
C PHE A 241 12.62 -16.08 8.59
N PRO A 242 13.93 -16.15 8.78
CA PRO A 242 14.53 -16.44 10.10
C PRO A 242 14.35 -15.31 11.10
N SER A 243 14.21 -14.05 10.64
CA SER A 243 14.06 -12.86 11.50
C SER A 243 13.40 -11.69 10.74
N ASP A 244 13.01 -10.66 11.48
CA ASP A 244 12.51 -9.40 10.90
C ASP A 244 13.56 -8.71 10.01
N ASP A 245 14.84 -8.77 10.39
CA ASP A 245 15.93 -8.19 9.61
C ASP A 245 16.09 -8.90 8.26
N ALA A 246 15.91 -10.22 8.22
CA ALA A 246 15.94 -10.97 6.97
C ALA A 246 14.78 -10.56 6.03
N VAL A 247 13.59 -10.29 6.57
CA VAL A 247 12.46 -9.74 5.80
C VAL A 247 12.81 -8.36 5.28
N LYS A 248 13.26 -7.45 6.18
CA LYS A 248 13.63 -6.06 5.82
C LYS A 248 14.66 -6.03 4.70
N LYS A 249 15.76 -6.79 4.83
CA LYS A 249 16.80 -6.89 3.78
C LYS A 249 16.23 -7.32 2.44
N THR A 250 15.42 -8.39 2.44
CA THR A 250 14.89 -8.96 1.20
C THR A 250 13.89 -8.00 0.54
N VAL A 251 13.03 -7.36 1.33
CA VAL A 251 12.07 -6.37 0.83
C VAL A 251 12.82 -5.14 0.31
N TYR A 252 13.79 -4.60 1.07
CA TYR A 252 14.62 -3.48 0.65
C TYR A 252 15.30 -3.72 -0.71
N LEU A 253 15.99 -4.86 -0.86
CA LEU A 253 16.65 -5.19 -2.12
C LEU A 253 15.65 -5.32 -3.27
N SER A 254 14.48 -5.90 -3.01
CA SER A 254 13.40 -5.98 -3.99
C SER A 254 12.89 -4.60 -4.40
N LEU A 255 12.74 -3.68 -3.45
CA LEU A 255 12.33 -2.30 -3.69
C LEU A 255 13.35 -1.57 -4.55
N MET A 256 14.64 -1.69 -4.25
CA MET A 256 15.71 -1.06 -5.04
C MET A 256 15.67 -1.50 -6.51
N GLU A 257 15.46 -2.79 -6.77
CA GLU A 257 15.35 -3.31 -8.14
C GLU A 257 14.05 -2.85 -8.85
N ILE A 258 12.98 -2.65 -8.11
CA ILE A 258 11.70 -2.20 -8.66
C ILE A 258 11.74 -0.70 -8.96
N GLU A 259 12.28 0.12 -8.03
CA GLU A 259 12.33 1.58 -8.17
C GLU A 259 13.25 2.03 -9.30
N LYS A 260 14.32 1.27 -9.63
CA LYS A 260 15.15 1.51 -10.82
C LYS A 260 14.34 1.61 -12.12
N LYS A 261 13.14 1.01 -12.16
CA LYS A 261 12.23 1.03 -13.33
C LYS A 261 11.21 2.16 -13.28
N TRP A 262 11.17 2.96 -12.22
CA TRP A 262 10.23 4.07 -12.05
C TRP A 262 10.85 5.39 -12.54
N THR A 263 11.29 5.40 -13.77
CA THR A 263 12.02 6.52 -14.40
C THR A 263 11.11 7.51 -15.14
N MET A 264 9.84 7.14 -15.34
CA MET A 264 8.89 7.94 -16.08
C MET A 264 7.71 8.37 -15.19
N PRO A 265 7.19 9.58 -15.38
CA PRO A 265 5.93 9.99 -14.75
C PRO A 265 4.79 9.02 -15.05
N ILE A 266 3.75 9.06 -14.24
CA ILE A 266 2.52 8.32 -14.52
C ILE A 266 1.88 8.82 -15.82
N SER A 267 1.08 7.95 -16.48
CA SER A 267 0.40 8.32 -17.73
C SER A 267 -0.48 9.56 -17.55
N ASN A 268 -0.57 10.39 -18.58
CA ASN A 268 -1.34 11.65 -18.61
C ASN A 268 -0.91 12.67 -17.53
N TRP A 269 0.37 12.64 -17.15
CA TRP A 269 0.87 13.45 -16.03
C TRP A 269 0.53 14.95 -16.15
N GLY A 270 0.74 15.56 -17.31
CA GLY A 270 0.46 16.99 -17.50
C GLY A 270 -1.02 17.36 -17.21
N LEU A 271 -1.96 16.51 -17.67
CA LEU A 271 -3.38 16.71 -17.40
C LEU A 271 -3.70 16.53 -15.90
N ILE A 272 -3.14 15.49 -15.29
CA ILE A 272 -3.33 15.19 -13.87
C ILE A 272 -2.77 16.33 -13.00
N MET A 273 -1.56 16.80 -13.30
CA MET A 273 -0.94 17.89 -12.56
C MET A 273 -1.75 19.19 -12.64
N ASN A 274 -2.24 19.54 -13.85
CA ASN A 274 -3.12 20.70 -14.00
C ASN A 274 -4.40 20.59 -13.15
N GLN A 275 -4.99 19.39 -13.05
CA GLN A 275 -6.14 19.16 -12.18
C GLN A 275 -5.80 19.29 -10.69
N PHE A 276 -4.62 18.78 -10.27
CA PHE A 276 -4.14 18.96 -8.90
C PHE A 276 -3.91 20.43 -8.57
N MET A 277 -3.30 21.20 -9.47
CA MET A 277 -3.06 22.63 -9.29
C MET A 277 -4.38 23.43 -9.12
N LEU A 278 -5.40 23.08 -9.90
CA LEU A 278 -6.72 23.74 -9.78
C LEU A 278 -7.44 23.42 -8.46
N ILE A 279 -7.32 22.18 -7.96
CA ILE A 279 -8.03 21.75 -6.76
C ILE A 279 -7.27 22.13 -5.48
N PHE A 280 -5.93 22.11 -5.51
CA PHE A 280 -5.06 22.29 -4.36
C PHE A 280 -4.14 23.52 -4.50
N GLU A 281 -4.60 24.56 -5.20
CA GLU A 281 -3.84 25.74 -5.61
C GLU A 281 -2.90 26.31 -4.53
N ASN A 282 -3.36 26.40 -3.28
CA ASN A 282 -2.60 26.97 -2.17
C ASN A 282 -1.64 25.97 -1.48
N ARG A 283 -1.61 24.71 -1.92
CA ARG A 283 -0.85 23.63 -1.28
C ARG A 283 0.25 23.04 -2.18
N ILE A 284 0.27 23.43 -3.44
CA ILE A 284 1.29 23.01 -4.42
C ILE A 284 2.13 24.25 -4.74
N GLN A 285 3.41 24.19 -4.37
CA GLN A 285 4.40 25.21 -4.75
C GLN A 285 5.14 24.71 -5.99
N ILE A 286 5.16 25.53 -7.04
CA ILE A 286 5.89 25.29 -8.30
C ILE A 286 7.31 25.83 -8.17
#